data_f407c1124c44860a9c8d5c82b3513211
#
_entry.id   f407c1124c44860a9c8d5c82b3513211
#
_cell.length_a   1.000
_cell.length_b   1.000
_cell.length_c   1.000
_cell.angle_alpha   90.00
_cell.angle_beta   90.00
_cell.angle_gamma   90.00
#
_symmetry.space_group_name_H-M   'P 1'
#
loop_
_entity.id
_entity.type
_entity.pdbx_description
1 polymer ?
#
loop_
_entity_poly.entity_id
_entity_poly.type
_entity_poly.pdbx_seq_one_letter_code
_entity_poly.pdbx_strand_id
1 'polypeptide(L)'
;MLRAWAIAKRDLEDAFRNSTFLLILIGPVVCSILFFHLSSDDDFGKPKLGVVGSRQEGLGLVLSTSDAVILESFDSVGSARKGLDSGAIDGYVLLEPQLAEWILADEFPSLSLYVLETDSLRTRLIERAIESAARTVAGQDVPVDLQLEGKVSLKSDADWSKGMLPSWLVFTAMSGLMFCSASVIEEKDHRTMLGVLTAPVSMVELWVGKIGSGFILAYLSTLAVLLGNGIIPSAYLLLHLMAGCLAFAALGILVGLLCSNGAAANAATSTLFMVIYIPLALQEMSVIFQKVAMFTPAFYLQRGTRHWMDGSTSGGLADFTILLAFVLGFTALGLGASRNTKRILLGT
;
A
#
# COMPACT_ATOMS: atom_id res chain seq x y z
N MET A 1 25.00 -24.30 8.31
CA MET A 1 24.52 -23.63 7.08
C MET A 1 23.99 -24.59 6.02
N LEU A 2 24.68 -25.67 5.62
CA LEU A 2 24.16 -26.63 4.64
C LEU A 2 22.83 -27.26 5.06
N ARG A 3 22.63 -27.56 6.35
CA ARG A 3 21.39 -28.15 6.87
C ARG A 3 20.21 -27.14 6.84
N ALA A 4 20.45 -25.89 7.18
CA ALA A 4 19.43 -24.83 7.08
C ALA A 4 18.99 -24.61 5.63
N TRP A 5 19.93 -24.65 4.68
CA TRP A 5 19.63 -24.59 3.25
C TRP A 5 18.81 -25.80 2.77
N ALA A 6 19.11 -27.01 3.24
CA ALA A 6 18.34 -28.20 2.89
C ALA A 6 16.87 -28.09 3.36
N ILE A 7 16.64 -27.53 4.55
CA ILE A 7 15.29 -27.26 5.07
C ILE A 7 14.59 -26.22 4.20
N ALA A 8 15.23 -25.08 3.93
CA ALA A 8 14.66 -24.02 3.09
C ALA A 8 14.31 -24.56 1.68
N LYS A 9 15.20 -25.35 1.08
CA LYS A 9 14.97 -25.94 -0.24
C LYS A 9 13.75 -26.85 -0.25
N ARG A 10 13.59 -27.71 0.75
CA ARG A 10 12.44 -28.61 0.89
C ARG A 10 11.14 -27.80 1.02
N ASP A 11 11.11 -26.81 1.92
CA ASP A 11 9.93 -25.98 2.12
C ASP A 11 9.56 -25.22 0.83
N LEU A 12 10.55 -24.77 0.05
CA LEU A 12 10.32 -24.15 -1.26
C LEU A 12 9.75 -25.14 -2.28
N GLU A 13 10.30 -26.35 -2.36
CA GLU A 13 9.79 -27.39 -3.27
C GLU A 13 8.34 -27.75 -2.93
N ASP A 14 8.01 -27.88 -1.63
CA ASP A 14 6.65 -28.16 -1.17
C ASP A 14 5.71 -26.98 -1.48
N ALA A 15 6.17 -25.73 -1.32
CA ALA A 15 5.40 -24.55 -1.68
C ALA A 15 5.07 -24.50 -3.18
N PHE A 16 6.04 -24.76 -4.05
CA PHE A 16 5.81 -24.78 -5.50
C PHE A 16 4.90 -25.92 -5.96
N ARG A 17 4.79 -27.00 -5.20
CA ARG A 17 3.87 -28.11 -5.47
C ARG A 17 2.44 -27.83 -4.97
N ASN A 18 2.29 -26.90 -4.05
CA ASN A 18 0.99 -26.52 -3.49
C ASN A 18 0.38 -25.37 -4.26
N SER A 19 -0.69 -25.64 -5.03
CA SER A 19 -1.39 -24.65 -5.86
C SER A 19 -1.93 -23.46 -5.05
N THR A 20 -2.29 -23.65 -3.78
CA THR A 20 -2.77 -22.59 -2.91
C THR A 20 -1.65 -21.58 -2.60
N PHE A 21 -0.44 -22.06 -2.36
CA PHE A 21 0.71 -21.18 -2.17
C PHE A 21 1.08 -20.42 -3.44
N LEU A 22 1.01 -21.06 -4.60
CA LEU A 22 1.24 -20.40 -5.88
C LEU A 22 0.23 -19.25 -6.09
N LEU A 23 -1.01 -19.44 -5.71
CA LEU A 23 -2.05 -18.43 -5.82
C LEU A 23 -1.79 -17.23 -4.88
N ILE A 24 -1.37 -17.49 -3.64
CA ILE A 24 -0.98 -16.44 -2.67
C ILE A 24 0.26 -15.66 -3.15
N LEU A 25 1.19 -16.34 -3.83
CA LEU A 25 2.42 -15.73 -4.32
C LEU A 25 2.18 -14.92 -5.61
N ILE A 26 1.46 -15.51 -6.57
CA ILE A 26 1.25 -14.93 -7.91
C ILE A 26 0.09 -13.94 -7.91
N GLY A 27 -0.94 -14.18 -7.11
CA GLY A 27 -2.14 -13.34 -7.06
C GLY A 27 -1.83 -11.85 -6.87
N PRO A 28 -1.07 -11.44 -5.84
CA PRO A 28 -0.70 -10.04 -5.64
C PRO A 28 0.10 -9.46 -6.81
N VAL A 29 0.96 -10.26 -7.44
CA VAL A 29 1.76 -9.82 -8.60
C VAL A 29 0.86 -9.52 -9.79
N VAL A 30 -0.04 -10.45 -10.11
CA VAL A 30 -1.01 -10.27 -11.20
C VAL A 30 -1.94 -9.09 -10.93
N CYS A 31 -2.48 -8.99 -9.71
CA CYS A 31 -3.33 -7.88 -9.32
C CYS A 31 -2.60 -6.53 -9.40
N SER A 32 -1.33 -6.45 -8.97
CA SER A 32 -0.54 -5.24 -9.05
C SER A 32 -0.28 -4.80 -10.50
N ILE A 33 0.07 -5.74 -11.38
CA ILE A 33 0.30 -5.46 -12.80
C ILE A 33 -1.00 -5.03 -13.48
N LEU A 34 -2.11 -5.74 -13.22
CA LEU A 34 -3.42 -5.36 -13.75
C LEU A 34 -3.83 -3.96 -13.25
N PHE A 35 -3.67 -3.71 -11.94
CA PHE A 35 -3.97 -2.41 -11.37
C PHE A 35 -3.11 -1.31 -12.00
N PHE A 36 -1.81 -1.55 -12.19
CA PHE A 36 -0.90 -0.62 -12.84
C PHE A 36 -1.36 -0.29 -14.27
N HIS A 37 -1.69 -1.30 -15.06
CA HIS A 37 -2.16 -1.09 -16.44
C HIS A 37 -3.54 -0.42 -16.51
N LEU A 38 -4.47 -0.79 -15.62
CA LEU A 38 -5.79 -0.15 -15.55
C LEU A 38 -5.73 1.29 -15.03
N SER A 39 -4.76 1.59 -14.14
CA SER A 39 -4.56 2.94 -13.59
C SER A 39 -3.68 3.82 -14.50
N SER A 40 -3.14 3.28 -15.59
CA SER A 40 -2.35 4.04 -16.58
C SER A 40 -3.22 4.90 -17.49
N ASP A 41 -4.54 4.73 -17.48
CA ASP A 41 -5.46 5.70 -18.07
C ASP A 41 -5.35 6.99 -17.26
N ASP A 42 -4.98 8.09 -17.92
CA ASP A 42 -4.80 9.43 -17.32
C ASP A 42 -6.03 9.92 -16.54
N ASP A 43 -7.18 9.31 -16.79
CA ASP A 43 -8.47 9.62 -16.20
C ASP A 43 -8.87 8.73 -15.00
N PHE A 44 -8.04 7.72 -14.67
CA PHE A 44 -8.37 6.81 -13.57
C PHE A 44 -8.29 7.51 -12.20
N GLY A 45 -9.42 7.58 -11.52
CA GLY A 45 -9.52 8.19 -10.17
C GLY A 45 -9.74 9.69 -10.14
N LYS A 46 -9.67 10.40 -11.27
CA LYS A 46 -10.05 11.82 -11.35
C LYS A 46 -11.57 11.94 -11.18
N PRO A 47 -12.05 12.88 -10.35
CA PRO A 47 -13.47 13.14 -10.25
C PRO A 47 -14.01 13.76 -11.54
N LYS A 48 -15.20 13.34 -11.94
CA LYS A 48 -15.90 13.86 -13.12
C LYS A 48 -16.83 14.98 -12.72
N LEU A 49 -16.55 16.19 -13.23
CA LEU A 49 -17.35 17.39 -12.97
C LEU A 49 -18.20 17.74 -14.18
N GLY A 50 -19.51 17.69 -14.02
CA GLY A 50 -20.45 18.19 -15.01
C GLY A 50 -20.47 19.74 -15.02
N VAL A 51 -20.43 20.33 -16.20
CA VAL A 51 -20.54 21.78 -16.38
C VAL A 51 -21.78 22.07 -17.23
N VAL A 52 -22.66 22.91 -16.70
CA VAL A 52 -23.79 23.47 -17.44
C VAL A 52 -23.50 24.93 -17.70
N GLY A 53 -23.30 25.29 -18.98
CA GLY A 53 -22.96 26.66 -19.40
C GLY A 53 -21.72 26.69 -20.31
N SER A 54 -21.08 27.87 -20.45
CA SER A 54 -19.95 28.06 -21.34
C SER A 54 -18.67 27.43 -20.77
N ARG A 55 -18.13 26.44 -21.49
CA ARG A 55 -16.85 25.78 -21.19
C ARG A 55 -15.64 26.56 -21.68
N GLN A 56 -15.85 27.47 -22.65
CA GLN A 56 -14.78 28.12 -23.42
C GLN A 56 -14.34 29.46 -22.83
N GLU A 57 -14.99 29.92 -21.78
CA GLU A 57 -14.72 31.25 -21.19
C GLU A 57 -14.54 31.17 -19.66
N GLY A 58 -13.72 32.06 -19.13
CA GLY A 58 -13.56 32.26 -17.70
C GLY A 58 -13.18 30.99 -16.93
N LEU A 59 -13.97 30.69 -15.88
CA LEU A 59 -13.75 29.54 -15.01
C LEU A 59 -13.82 28.21 -15.74
N GLY A 60 -14.68 28.05 -16.74
CA GLY A 60 -14.81 26.84 -17.56
C GLY A 60 -13.53 26.54 -18.34
N LEU A 61 -12.88 27.58 -18.88
CA LEU A 61 -11.61 27.41 -19.61
C LEU A 61 -10.49 26.97 -18.65
N VAL A 62 -10.34 27.61 -17.52
CA VAL A 62 -9.31 27.25 -16.53
C VAL A 62 -9.52 25.84 -16.01
N LEU A 63 -10.76 25.45 -15.68
CA LEU A 63 -11.08 24.08 -15.27
C LEU A 63 -10.78 23.08 -16.41
N SER A 64 -11.00 23.43 -17.67
CA SER A 64 -10.73 22.57 -18.82
C SER A 64 -9.23 22.31 -19.06
N THR A 65 -8.38 23.19 -18.60
CA THR A 65 -6.91 23.05 -18.66
C THR A 65 -6.33 22.43 -17.38
N SER A 66 -7.18 22.21 -16.36
CA SER A 66 -6.77 21.60 -15.10
C SER A 66 -6.79 20.09 -15.22
N ASP A 67 -5.67 19.43 -14.85
CA ASP A 67 -5.58 17.97 -14.77
C ASP A 67 -6.25 17.36 -13.52
N ALA A 68 -6.84 18.21 -12.66
CA ALA A 68 -7.40 17.76 -11.39
C ALA A 68 -8.78 17.11 -11.52
N VAL A 69 -9.55 17.43 -12.56
CA VAL A 69 -10.93 16.98 -12.79
C VAL A 69 -11.19 16.72 -14.26
N ILE A 70 -12.04 15.74 -14.56
CA ILE A 70 -12.54 15.51 -15.92
C ILE A 70 -13.80 16.32 -16.11
N LEU A 71 -13.83 17.22 -17.10
CA LEU A 71 -15.00 18.04 -17.38
C LEU A 71 -15.91 17.39 -18.42
N GLU A 72 -17.17 17.20 -18.06
CA GLU A 72 -18.25 16.82 -18.98
C GLU A 72 -19.24 17.98 -19.16
N SER A 73 -19.50 18.37 -20.41
CA SER A 73 -20.42 19.46 -20.74
C SER A 73 -21.85 18.94 -20.85
N PHE A 74 -22.79 19.65 -20.28
CA PHE A 74 -24.23 19.37 -20.35
C PHE A 74 -25.02 20.58 -20.86
N ASP A 75 -25.96 20.33 -21.76
CA ASP A 75 -26.79 21.38 -22.36
C ASP A 75 -27.88 21.90 -21.40
N SER A 76 -28.19 21.15 -20.35
CA SER A 76 -29.21 21.52 -19.39
C SER A 76 -28.96 20.97 -18.00
N VAL A 77 -29.48 21.63 -16.97
CA VAL A 77 -29.47 21.17 -15.58
C VAL A 77 -30.13 19.78 -15.44
N GLY A 78 -31.17 19.52 -16.22
CA GLY A 78 -31.88 18.24 -16.17
C GLY A 78 -31.04 17.07 -16.69
N SER A 79 -30.17 17.29 -17.70
CA SER A 79 -29.23 16.27 -18.19
C SER A 79 -28.05 16.06 -17.22
N ALA A 80 -27.52 17.13 -16.64
CA ALA A 80 -26.47 17.07 -15.62
C ALA A 80 -26.95 16.32 -14.35
N ARG A 81 -28.18 16.60 -13.90
CA ARG A 81 -28.78 15.91 -12.76
C ARG A 81 -28.96 14.41 -13.03
N LYS A 82 -29.41 14.02 -14.22
CA LYS A 82 -29.48 12.60 -14.60
C LYS A 82 -28.11 11.94 -14.63
N GLY A 83 -27.08 12.65 -15.11
CA GLY A 83 -25.71 12.19 -15.06
C GLY A 83 -25.21 11.94 -13.62
N LEU A 84 -25.55 12.86 -12.69
CA LEU A 84 -25.25 12.73 -11.27
C LEU A 84 -26.00 11.54 -10.63
N ASP A 85 -27.31 11.44 -10.85
CA ASP A 85 -28.15 10.38 -10.30
C ASP A 85 -27.75 8.97 -10.82
N SER A 86 -27.20 8.90 -12.05
CA SER A 86 -26.70 7.64 -12.65
C SER A 86 -25.25 7.31 -12.24
N GLY A 87 -24.56 8.21 -11.53
CA GLY A 87 -23.13 8.05 -11.20
C GLY A 87 -22.18 8.24 -12.39
N ALA A 88 -22.64 8.82 -13.50
CA ALA A 88 -21.80 9.15 -14.65
C ALA A 88 -20.85 10.30 -14.33
N ILE A 89 -21.26 11.24 -13.48
CA ILE A 89 -20.46 12.37 -12.93
C ILE A 89 -20.53 12.36 -11.40
N ASP A 90 -19.51 12.91 -10.77
CA ASP A 90 -19.41 13.01 -9.30
C ASP A 90 -20.03 14.29 -8.73
N GLY A 91 -20.21 15.30 -9.57
CA GLY A 91 -20.88 16.56 -9.24
C GLY A 91 -21.12 17.40 -10.48
N TYR A 92 -21.94 18.45 -10.38
CA TYR A 92 -22.07 19.44 -11.45
C TYR A 92 -22.17 20.85 -10.91
N VAL A 93 -21.74 21.79 -11.75
CA VAL A 93 -21.73 23.22 -11.46
C VAL A 93 -22.41 23.99 -12.60
N LEU A 94 -23.08 25.08 -12.22
CA LEU A 94 -23.71 26.02 -13.18
C LEU A 94 -22.74 27.17 -13.40
N LEU A 95 -22.24 27.33 -14.62
CA LEU A 95 -21.37 28.43 -15.00
C LEU A 95 -22.20 29.50 -15.72
N GLU A 96 -22.48 30.61 -15.02
CA GLU A 96 -23.12 31.78 -15.62
C GLU A 96 -22.10 32.56 -16.47
N PRO A 97 -22.49 33.10 -17.63
CA PRO A 97 -21.57 33.83 -18.51
C PRO A 97 -20.89 35.03 -17.83
N GLN A 98 -21.53 35.64 -16.84
CA GLN A 98 -21.04 36.82 -16.12
C GLN A 98 -20.14 36.48 -14.92
N LEU A 99 -19.97 35.18 -14.59
CA LEU A 99 -19.23 34.72 -13.42
C LEU A 99 -17.77 35.23 -13.39
N ALA A 100 -17.11 35.25 -14.55
CA ALA A 100 -15.74 35.72 -14.66
C ALA A 100 -15.64 37.24 -14.42
N GLU A 101 -16.62 38.02 -14.87
CA GLU A 101 -16.67 39.47 -14.64
C GLU A 101 -16.87 39.78 -13.16
N TRP A 102 -17.75 39.06 -12.46
CA TRP A 102 -17.96 39.21 -11.02
C TRP A 102 -16.73 38.85 -10.19
N ILE A 103 -16.03 37.79 -10.55
CA ILE A 103 -14.77 37.40 -9.88
C ILE A 103 -13.70 38.49 -10.06
N LEU A 104 -13.59 39.08 -11.25
CA LEU A 104 -12.66 40.18 -11.53
C LEU A 104 -13.03 41.50 -10.86
N ALA A 105 -14.33 41.73 -10.60
CA ALA A 105 -14.84 42.91 -9.92
C ALA A 105 -14.75 42.86 -8.39
N ASP A 106 -14.11 41.79 -7.84
CA ASP A 106 -14.02 41.53 -6.39
C ASP A 106 -15.40 41.31 -5.73
N GLU A 107 -16.43 41.05 -6.55
CA GLU A 107 -17.72 40.57 -6.08
C GLU A 107 -17.60 39.08 -5.78
N PHE A 108 -18.04 38.64 -4.61
CA PHE A 108 -17.98 37.21 -4.20
C PHE A 108 -19.25 36.46 -4.68
N PRO A 109 -19.31 35.99 -5.93
CA PRO A 109 -20.46 35.24 -6.40
C PRO A 109 -20.52 33.90 -5.70
N SER A 110 -21.71 33.48 -5.27
CA SER A 110 -21.95 32.16 -4.76
C SER A 110 -22.01 31.16 -5.92
N LEU A 111 -21.09 30.23 -5.98
CA LEU A 111 -21.12 29.13 -6.94
C LEU A 111 -21.71 27.87 -6.25
N SER A 112 -22.82 27.38 -6.80
CA SER A 112 -23.47 26.19 -6.26
C SER A 112 -22.92 24.92 -6.92
N LEU A 113 -22.25 24.09 -6.10
CA LEU A 113 -21.80 22.76 -6.50
C LEU A 113 -22.85 21.71 -6.03
N TYR A 114 -23.40 20.96 -6.97
CA TYR A 114 -24.39 19.92 -6.70
C TYR A 114 -23.68 18.54 -6.69
N VAL A 115 -23.76 17.81 -5.59
CA VAL A 115 -23.12 16.51 -5.37
C VAL A 115 -24.08 15.55 -4.70
N LEU A 116 -23.84 14.22 -4.84
CA LEU A 116 -24.63 13.20 -4.13
C LEU A 116 -24.26 13.11 -2.65
N GLU A 117 -22.96 13.21 -2.33
CA GLU A 117 -22.42 13.17 -0.97
C GLU A 117 -21.49 14.34 -0.72
N THR A 118 -21.81 15.17 0.26
CA THR A 118 -21.01 16.35 0.61
C THR A 118 -19.66 16.02 1.24
N ASP A 119 -19.48 14.84 1.82
CA ASP A 119 -18.30 14.48 2.61
C ASP A 119 -17.37 13.47 1.89
N SER A 120 -17.62 13.21 0.60
CA SER A 120 -16.77 12.30 -0.17
C SER A 120 -15.42 12.92 -0.51
N LEU A 121 -14.38 12.08 -0.66
CA LEU A 121 -13.05 12.52 -1.10
C LEU A 121 -13.13 13.21 -2.48
N ARG A 122 -13.97 12.69 -3.39
CA ARG A 122 -14.17 13.24 -4.73
C ARG A 122 -14.77 14.64 -4.70
N THR A 123 -15.74 14.86 -3.83
CA THR A 123 -16.34 16.20 -3.61
C THR A 123 -15.30 17.22 -3.17
N ARG A 124 -14.44 16.85 -2.20
CA ARG A 124 -13.36 17.74 -1.73
C ARG A 124 -12.32 18.04 -2.81
N LEU A 125 -12.04 17.07 -3.71
CA LEU A 125 -11.15 17.29 -4.84
C LEU A 125 -11.78 18.26 -5.86
N ILE A 126 -13.08 18.12 -6.13
CA ILE A 126 -13.83 19.04 -7.00
C ILE A 126 -13.84 20.45 -6.41
N GLU A 127 -14.16 20.62 -5.12
CA GLU A 127 -14.14 21.89 -4.43
C GLU A 127 -12.80 22.61 -4.56
N ARG A 128 -11.71 21.90 -4.30
CA ARG A 128 -10.35 22.44 -4.43
C ARG A 128 -10.00 22.82 -5.87
N ALA A 129 -10.43 22.03 -6.85
CA ALA A 129 -10.21 22.33 -8.26
C ALA A 129 -10.96 23.60 -8.68
N ILE A 130 -12.22 23.76 -8.26
CA ILE A 130 -13.02 24.96 -8.51
C ILE A 130 -12.42 26.18 -7.81
N GLU A 131 -12.02 26.05 -6.54
CA GLU A 131 -11.39 27.14 -5.78
C GLU A 131 -10.08 27.60 -6.43
N SER A 132 -9.22 26.65 -6.84
CA SER A 132 -7.97 26.94 -7.54
C SER A 132 -8.23 27.65 -8.87
N ALA A 133 -9.20 27.17 -9.65
CA ALA A 133 -9.57 27.79 -10.92
C ALA A 133 -10.14 29.20 -10.73
N ALA A 134 -10.98 29.41 -9.72
CA ALA A 134 -11.53 30.74 -9.39
C ALA A 134 -10.43 31.76 -9.02
N ARG A 135 -9.45 31.35 -8.23
CA ARG A 135 -8.27 32.14 -7.89
C ARG A 135 -7.44 32.51 -9.11
N THR A 136 -7.26 31.57 -10.04
CA THR A 136 -6.55 31.80 -11.30
C THR A 136 -7.29 32.85 -12.17
N VAL A 137 -8.62 32.74 -12.25
CA VAL A 137 -9.44 33.73 -12.97
C VAL A 137 -9.36 35.13 -12.31
N ALA A 138 -9.31 35.18 -10.98
CA ALA A 138 -9.17 36.44 -10.23
C ALA A 138 -7.78 37.11 -10.39
N GLY A 139 -6.84 36.47 -11.11
CA GLY A 139 -5.46 36.97 -11.23
C GLY A 139 -4.71 36.96 -9.90
N GLN A 140 -5.24 36.26 -8.91
CA GLN A 140 -4.55 36.03 -7.65
C GLN A 140 -3.63 34.83 -7.91
N ASP A 141 -2.40 35.08 -8.35
CA ASP A 141 -1.34 34.12 -8.16
C ASP A 141 -1.35 33.68 -6.69
N VAL A 142 -1.28 32.40 -6.45
CA VAL A 142 -1.30 31.82 -5.10
C VAL A 142 -0.26 32.58 -4.29
N PRO A 143 -0.62 33.48 -3.37
CA PRO A 143 0.33 34.41 -2.76
C PRO A 143 1.14 33.77 -1.66
N VAL A 144 1.07 32.47 -1.57
CA VAL A 144 1.86 31.64 -0.68
C VAL A 144 2.52 30.61 -1.57
N ASP A 145 3.81 30.81 -1.80
CA ASP A 145 4.74 29.71 -2.02
C ASP A 145 4.64 28.88 -0.73
N LEU A 146 3.66 27.98 -0.69
CA LEU A 146 3.58 26.93 0.30
C LEU A 146 4.77 26.03 -0.01
N GLN A 147 5.94 26.47 0.42
CA GLN A 147 7.04 25.58 0.71
C GLN A 147 6.56 24.68 1.84
N LEU A 148 5.76 23.68 1.46
CA LEU A 148 5.67 22.48 2.22
C LEU A 148 7.10 21.95 2.23
N GLU A 149 7.83 22.19 3.33
CA GLU A 149 9.06 21.50 3.69
C GLU A 149 8.76 20.02 4.01
N GLY A 150 8.14 19.41 3.12
CA GLY A 150 7.95 18.02 2.86
C GLY A 150 7.61 17.99 1.39
N LYS A 151 8.51 17.45 0.58
CA LYS A 151 8.29 17.26 -0.85
C LYS A 151 7.06 16.38 -1.10
N VAL A 152 5.88 16.92 -0.96
CA VAL A 152 4.74 16.46 -1.74
C VAL A 152 4.89 17.21 -3.07
N SER A 153 5.63 16.62 -3.99
CA SER A 153 5.56 17.00 -5.39
C SER A 153 4.13 16.68 -5.83
N LEU A 154 3.24 17.67 -5.72
CA LEU A 154 2.06 17.75 -6.54
C LEU A 154 2.51 18.20 -7.95
N LYS A 155 3.38 17.41 -8.56
CA LYS A 155 3.43 17.34 -10.00
C LYS A 155 2.10 16.73 -10.40
N SER A 156 1.40 17.37 -11.29
CA SER A 156 0.14 16.94 -11.91
C SER A 156 0.27 15.61 -12.69
N ASP A 157 1.45 15.07 -12.81
CA ASP A 157 1.75 13.67 -13.12
C ASP A 157 1.75 12.84 -11.83
N ALA A 158 0.72 12.97 -10.99
CA ALA A 158 0.48 12.03 -9.91
C ALA A 158 0.05 10.71 -10.55
N ASP A 159 1.05 9.99 -11.04
CA ASP A 159 0.94 8.61 -11.46
C ASP A 159 0.47 7.82 -10.21
N TRP A 160 -0.85 7.73 -10.06
CA TRP A 160 -1.50 7.04 -8.94
C TRP A 160 -0.96 5.63 -8.76
N SER A 161 -0.52 5.02 -9.87
CA SER A 161 0.10 3.72 -9.87
C SER A 161 1.43 3.73 -9.11
N LYS A 162 2.27 4.76 -9.29
CA LYS A 162 3.54 4.91 -8.55
C LYS A 162 3.29 5.26 -7.08
N GLY A 163 2.28 6.05 -6.78
CA GLY A 163 1.88 6.37 -5.41
C GLY A 163 1.42 5.14 -4.61
N MET A 164 0.75 4.21 -5.26
CA MET A 164 0.23 2.97 -4.65
C MET A 164 1.27 1.83 -4.60
N LEU A 165 2.30 1.86 -5.45
CA LEU A 165 3.28 0.78 -5.56
C LEU A 165 3.96 0.42 -4.22
N PRO A 166 4.39 1.38 -3.37
CA PRO A 166 4.95 1.03 -2.07
C PRO A 166 4.00 0.20 -1.20
N SER A 167 2.70 0.45 -1.28
CA SER A 167 1.67 -0.33 -0.58
C SER A 167 1.57 -1.75 -1.12
N TRP A 168 1.63 -1.93 -2.44
CA TRP A 168 1.67 -3.26 -3.07
C TRP A 168 2.92 -4.05 -2.70
N LEU A 169 4.08 -3.39 -2.61
CA LEU A 169 5.32 -4.04 -2.17
C LEU A 169 5.23 -4.51 -0.72
N VAL A 170 4.59 -3.73 0.17
CA VAL A 170 4.30 -4.19 1.54
C VAL A 170 3.36 -5.38 1.53
N PHE A 171 2.27 -5.31 0.76
CA PHE A 171 1.30 -6.40 0.65
C PHE A 171 1.97 -7.71 0.23
N THR A 172 2.84 -7.68 -0.78
CA THR A 172 3.59 -8.86 -1.22
C THR A 172 4.64 -9.31 -0.20
N ALA A 173 5.34 -8.40 0.46
CA ALA A 173 6.30 -8.76 1.51
C ALA A 173 5.62 -9.47 2.69
N MET A 174 4.36 -9.14 3.00
CA MET A 174 3.57 -9.80 4.04
C MET A 174 3.20 -11.26 3.69
N SER A 175 3.38 -11.72 2.43
CA SER A 175 3.23 -13.13 2.08
C SER A 175 4.20 -14.03 2.87
N GLY A 176 5.37 -13.51 3.24
CA GLY A 176 6.33 -14.20 4.11
C GLY A 176 5.77 -14.53 5.50
N LEU A 177 4.94 -13.65 6.07
CA LEU A 177 4.22 -13.88 7.32
C LEU A 177 3.28 -15.10 7.19
N MET A 178 2.50 -15.15 6.13
CA MET A 178 1.53 -16.23 5.89
C MET A 178 2.25 -17.56 5.65
N PHE A 179 3.25 -17.55 4.78
CA PHE A 179 3.99 -18.75 4.43
C PHE A 179 4.72 -19.36 5.64
N CYS A 180 5.49 -18.55 6.36
CA CYS A 180 6.25 -19.03 7.51
C CYS A 180 5.34 -19.55 8.64
N SER A 181 4.21 -18.88 8.90
CA SER A 181 3.23 -19.35 9.89
C SER A 181 2.66 -20.71 9.49
N ALA A 182 2.23 -20.88 8.24
CA ALA A 182 1.68 -22.12 7.72
C ALA A 182 2.71 -23.26 7.76
N SER A 183 3.96 -23.03 7.33
CA SER A 183 5.03 -24.03 7.32
C SER A 183 5.36 -24.55 8.72
N VAL A 184 5.33 -23.71 9.76
CA VAL A 184 5.54 -24.15 11.15
C VAL A 184 4.39 -25.03 11.65
N ILE A 185 3.16 -24.63 11.33
CA ILE A 185 1.97 -25.36 11.79
C ILE A 185 1.83 -26.71 11.09
N GLU A 186 2.11 -26.77 9.81
CA GLU A 186 2.08 -28.03 9.04
C GLU A 186 2.97 -29.08 9.69
N GLU A 187 4.16 -28.71 10.15
CA GLU A 187 5.04 -29.63 10.90
C GLU A 187 4.48 -30.02 12.27
N LYS A 188 3.75 -29.14 12.94
CA LYS A 188 3.08 -29.47 14.21
C LYS A 188 1.92 -30.45 13.99
N ASP A 189 1.07 -30.19 13.01
CA ASP A 189 -0.12 -31.00 12.72
C ASP A 189 0.26 -32.41 12.23
N HIS A 190 1.30 -32.53 11.41
CA HIS A 190 1.82 -33.83 10.95
C HIS A 190 2.73 -34.51 11.94
N ARG A 191 2.99 -33.95 13.12
CA ARG A 191 3.92 -34.45 14.15
C ARG A 191 5.35 -34.69 13.63
N THR A 192 5.70 -34.18 12.47
CA THR A 192 7.04 -34.29 11.87
C THR A 192 8.07 -33.46 12.66
N MET A 193 7.61 -32.49 13.46
CA MET A 193 8.46 -31.72 14.37
C MET A 193 9.23 -32.64 15.37
N LEU A 194 8.64 -33.75 15.82
CA LEU A 194 9.34 -34.75 16.64
C LEU A 194 10.48 -35.42 15.88
N GLY A 195 10.28 -35.76 14.60
CA GLY A 195 11.32 -36.31 13.74
C GLY A 195 12.48 -35.34 13.49
N VAL A 196 12.17 -34.02 13.34
CA VAL A 196 13.21 -32.98 13.20
C VAL A 196 13.97 -32.79 14.51
N LEU A 197 13.31 -32.91 15.68
CA LEU A 197 13.96 -32.83 17.01
C LEU A 197 14.89 -34.02 17.30
N THR A 198 14.64 -35.17 16.71
CA THR A 198 15.52 -36.36 16.82
C THR A 198 16.66 -36.34 15.80
N ALA A 199 16.57 -35.53 14.75
CA ALA A 199 17.65 -35.32 13.80
C ALA A 199 18.78 -34.44 14.41
N PRO A 200 20.04 -34.60 13.97
CA PRO A 200 21.16 -33.81 14.46
C PRO A 200 21.12 -32.35 13.88
N VAL A 201 19.98 -31.68 14.04
CA VAL A 201 19.73 -30.29 13.56
C VAL A 201 19.51 -29.40 14.77
N SER A 202 20.23 -28.28 14.83
CA SER A 202 20.02 -27.31 15.89
C SER A 202 18.72 -26.51 15.63
N MET A 203 18.05 -26.05 16.70
CA MET A 203 16.86 -25.18 16.60
C MET A 203 17.14 -23.91 15.78
N VAL A 204 18.35 -23.37 15.89
CA VAL A 204 18.74 -22.18 15.13
C VAL A 204 18.81 -22.51 13.63
N GLU A 205 19.36 -23.66 13.24
CA GLU A 205 19.40 -24.10 11.83
C GLU A 205 17.99 -24.31 11.26
N LEU A 206 17.07 -24.84 12.06
CA LEU A 206 15.66 -25.00 11.67
C LEU A 206 15.01 -23.63 11.40
N TRP A 207 15.16 -22.69 12.32
CA TRP A 207 14.58 -21.36 12.18
C TRP A 207 15.18 -20.56 11.04
N VAL A 208 16.50 -20.60 10.89
CA VAL A 208 17.18 -19.94 9.76
C VAL A 208 16.70 -20.53 8.43
N GLY A 209 16.50 -21.85 8.35
CA GLY A 209 15.96 -22.50 7.17
C GLY A 209 14.55 -22.02 6.83
N LYS A 210 13.65 -22.02 7.84
CA LYS A 210 12.24 -21.63 7.65
C LYS A 210 12.06 -20.13 7.38
N ILE A 211 12.79 -19.27 8.08
CA ILE A 211 12.81 -17.82 7.75
C ILE A 211 13.36 -17.64 6.33
N GLY A 212 14.39 -18.41 5.96
CA GLY A 212 15.01 -18.34 4.65
C GLY A 212 14.03 -18.70 3.51
N SER A 213 13.24 -19.77 3.66
CA SER A 213 12.23 -20.15 2.65
C SER A 213 11.15 -19.08 2.47
N GLY A 214 10.55 -18.60 3.57
CA GLY A 214 9.54 -17.55 3.52
C GLY A 214 10.08 -16.21 3.00
N PHE A 215 11.31 -15.87 3.40
CA PHE A 215 12.01 -14.71 2.87
C PHE A 215 12.20 -14.79 1.34
N ILE A 216 12.70 -15.90 0.84
CA ILE A 216 12.95 -16.08 -0.60
C ILE A 216 11.65 -15.92 -1.39
N LEU A 217 10.56 -16.56 -0.96
CA LEU A 217 9.27 -16.48 -1.63
C LEU A 217 8.73 -15.06 -1.61
N ALA A 218 8.69 -14.40 -0.45
CA ALA A 218 8.20 -13.04 -0.32
C ALA A 218 9.05 -12.04 -1.14
N TYR A 219 10.36 -12.20 -1.09
CA TYR A 219 11.28 -11.32 -1.80
C TYR A 219 11.18 -11.47 -3.31
N LEU A 220 11.08 -12.71 -3.83
CA LEU A 220 10.85 -12.96 -5.26
C LEU A 220 9.51 -12.38 -5.73
N SER A 221 8.44 -12.54 -4.93
CA SER A 221 7.14 -11.94 -5.24
C SER A 221 7.21 -10.40 -5.26
N THR A 222 7.88 -9.82 -4.27
CA THR A 222 8.07 -8.37 -4.18
C THR A 222 8.89 -7.82 -5.35
N LEU A 223 9.95 -8.54 -5.76
CA LEU A 223 10.72 -8.19 -6.95
C LEU A 223 9.90 -8.34 -8.23
N ALA A 224 9.08 -9.37 -8.34
CA ALA A 224 8.20 -9.57 -9.50
C ALA A 224 7.19 -8.42 -9.64
N VAL A 225 6.61 -7.91 -8.53
CA VAL A 225 5.77 -6.71 -8.55
C VAL A 225 6.55 -5.51 -9.02
N LEU A 226 7.75 -5.28 -8.48
CA LEU A 226 8.56 -4.10 -8.81
C LEU A 226 8.96 -4.08 -10.28
N LEU A 227 9.48 -5.21 -10.78
CA LEU A 227 9.92 -5.35 -12.17
C LEU A 227 8.72 -5.38 -13.14
N GLY A 228 7.62 -6.02 -12.76
CA GLY A 228 6.38 -6.06 -13.54
C GLY A 228 5.74 -4.68 -13.74
N ASN A 229 6.00 -3.74 -12.83
CA ASN A 229 5.60 -2.33 -12.95
C ASN A 229 6.71 -1.46 -13.61
N GLY A 230 7.71 -2.07 -14.23
CA GLY A 230 8.74 -1.37 -15.02
C GLY A 230 9.77 -0.58 -14.20
N ILE A 231 9.85 -0.82 -12.89
CA ILE A 231 10.78 -0.09 -12.01
C ILE A 231 12.06 -0.90 -11.81
N ILE A 232 13.18 -0.29 -12.19
CA ILE A 232 14.52 -0.86 -11.94
C ILE A 232 14.98 -0.43 -10.55
N PRO A 233 15.12 -1.39 -9.60
CA PRO A 233 15.47 -1.05 -8.22
C PRO A 233 16.94 -0.63 -8.07
N SER A 234 17.17 0.37 -7.22
CA SER A 234 18.52 0.68 -6.72
C SER A 234 18.97 -0.42 -5.73
N ALA A 235 20.29 -0.55 -5.55
CA ALA A 235 20.84 -1.51 -4.58
C ALA A 235 20.33 -1.25 -3.15
N TYR A 236 20.14 0.01 -2.78
CA TYR A 236 19.60 0.38 -1.47
C TYR A 236 18.14 -0.03 -1.31
N LEU A 237 17.31 0.15 -2.35
CA LEU A 237 15.92 -0.31 -2.35
C LEU A 237 15.85 -1.84 -2.21
N LEU A 238 16.71 -2.59 -2.92
CA LEU A 238 16.79 -4.04 -2.80
C LEU A 238 17.09 -4.47 -1.35
N LEU A 239 18.09 -3.85 -0.70
CA LEU A 239 18.43 -4.14 0.69
C LEU A 239 17.28 -3.79 1.65
N HIS A 240 16.58 -2.69 1.38
CA HIS A 240 15.43 -2.27 2.19
C HIS A 240 14.27 -3.27 2.09
N LEU A 241 13.94 -3.72 0.88
CA LEU A 241 12.93 -4.76 0.65
C LEU A 241 13.33 -6.10 1.27
N MET A 242 14.63 -6.46 1.23
CA MET A 242 15.14 -7.65 1.95
C MET A 242 14.83 -7.58 3.45
N ALA A 243 15.12 -6.45 4.09
CA ALA A 243 14.88 -6.27 5.52
C ALA A 243 13.39 -6.39 5.85
N GLY A 244 12.51 -5.79 5.03
CA GLY A 244 11.06 -5.90 5.19
C GLY A 244 10.54 -7.34 5.06
N CYS A 245 10.94 -8.05 4.02
CA CYS A 245 10.56 -9.45 3.80
C CYS A 245 11.07 -10.37 4.94
N LEU A 246 12.29 -10.12 5.44
CA LEU A 246 12.84 -10.85 6.59
C LEU A 246 12.04 -10.57 7.88
N ALA A 247 11.62 -9.32 8.11
CA ALA A 247 10.82 -8.96 9.27
C ALA A 247 9.48 -9.70 9.28
N PHE A 248 8.79 -9.76 8.14
CA PHE A 248 7.52 -10.50 8.03
C PHE A 248 7.69 -12.01 8.09
N ALA A 249 8.75 -12.57 7.51
CA ALA A 249 9.06 -13.98 7.64
C ALA A 249 9.35 -14.36 9.11
N ALA A 250 10.13 -13.56 9.83
CA ALA A 250 10.40 -13.77 11.25
C ALA A 250 9.14 -13.67 12.11
N LEU A 251 8.27 -12.69 11.82
CA LEU A 251 6.98 -12.54 12.49
C LEU A 251 6.07 -13.76 12.22
N GLY A 252 6.08 -14.30 11.00
CA GLY A 252 5.32 -15.49 10.63
C GLY A 252 5.73 -16.73 11.44
N ILE A 253 7.03 -16.93 11.63
CA ILE A 253 7.54 -17.99 12.51
C ILE A 253 7.01 -17.81 13.94
N LEU A 254 7.09 -16.59 14.48
CA LEU A 254 6.62 -16.31 15.82
C LEU A 254 5.13 -16.64 15.98
N VAL A 255 4.28 -16.26 15.03
CA VAL A 255 2.84 -16.58 15.03
C VAL A 255 2.63 -18.09 14.97
N GLY A 256 3.31 -18.79 14.04
CA GLY A 256 3.22 -20.24 13.91
C GLY A 256 3.65 -20.99 15.18
N LEU A 257 4.63 -20.44 15.93
CA LEU A 257 5.04 -21.02 17.21
C LEU A 257 4.00 -20.88 18.32
N LEU A 258 3.37 -19.71 18.38
CA LEU A 258 2.39 -19.39 19.43
C LEU A 258 1.04 -20.10 19.23
N CYS A 259 0.69 -20.45 17.99
CA CYS A 259 -0.56 -21.13 17.68
C CYS A 259 -0.46 -22.64 17.91
N SER A 260 -1.58 -23.25 18.33
CA SER A 260 -1.65 -24.68 18.66
C SER A 260 -2.02 -25.56 17.46
N ASN A 261 -2.73 -25.05 16.48
CA ASN A 261 -3.23 -25.78 15.30
C ASN A 261 -3.39 -24.87 14.08
N GLY A 262 -3.62 -25.47 12.91
CA GLY A 262 -3.72 -24.75 11.64
C GLY A 262 -4.85 -23.74 11.58
N ALA A 263 -6.02 -24.03 12.15
CA ALA A 263 -7.14 -23.09 12.18
C ALA A 263 -6.81 -21.84 13.00
N ALA A 264 -6.21 -22.01 14.18
CA ALA A 264 -5.78 -20.90 15.04
C ALA A 264 -4.69 -20.05 14.37
N ALA A 265 -3.73 -20.68 13.68
CA ALA A 265 -2.67 -19.97 12.99
C ALA A 265 -3.20 -19.17 11.79
N ASN A 266 -4.09 -19.75 10.99
CA ASN A 266 -4.71 -19.04 9.87
C ASN A 266 -5.54 -17.84 10.36
N ALA A 267 -6.33 -18.02 11.41
CA ALA A 267 -7.09 -16.93 12.03
C ALA A 267 -6.18 -15.82 12.57
N ALA A 268 -5.13 -16.19 13.32
CA ALA A 268 -4.18 -15.25 13.88
C ALA A 268 -3.41 -14.49 12.79
N THR A 269 -2.94 -15.19 11.76
CA THR A 269 -2.20 -14.60 10.64
C THR A 269 -3.09 -13.64 9.84
N SER A 270 -4.33 -14.05 9.51
CA SER A 270 -5.28 -13.20 8.78
C SER A 270 -5.68 -11.98 9.59
N THR A 271 -5.93 -12.13 10.90
CA THR A 271 -6.22 -11.01 11.79
C THR A 271 -5.04 -10.05 11.87
N LEU A 272 -3.82 -10.58 12.05
CA LEU A 272 -2.61 -9.77 12.13
C LEU A 272 -2.33 -9.04 10.81
N PHE A 273 -2.58 -9.72 9.68
CA PHE A 273 -2.51 -9.09 8.35
C PHE A 273 -3.44 -7.87 8.28
N MET A 274 -4.71 -8.03 8.66
CA MET A 274 -5.69 -6.93 8.67
C MET A 274 -5.28 -5.80 9.62
N VAL A 275 -4.84 -6.14 10.84
CA VAL A 275 -4.41 -5.17 11.87
C VAL A 275 -3.20 -4.35 11.40
N ILE A 276 -2.31 -4.94 10.62
CA ILE A 276 -1.13 -4.25 10.07
C ILE A 276 -1.49 -3.46 8.81
N TYR A 277 -2.25 -4.06 7.88
CA TYR A 277 -2.47 -3.49 6.55
C TYR A 277 -3.55 -2.41 6.53
N ILE A 278 -4.65 -2.55 7.29
CA ILE A 278 -5.73 -1.55 7.30
C ILE A 278 -5.24 -0.18 7.79
N PRO A 279 -4.54 -0.05 8.94
CA PRO A 279 -4.01 1.24 9.36
C PRO A 279 -3.01 1.83 8.35
N LEU A 280 -2.20 0.98 7.72
CA LEU A 280 -1.27 1.40 6.68
C LEU A 280 -2.00 1.96 5.45
N ALA A 281 -3.06 1.31 4.99
CA ALA A 281 -3.84 1.75 3.84
C ALA A 281 -4.61 3.05 4.12
N LEU A 282 -5.05 3.27 5.38
CA LEU A 282 -5.86 4.41 5.79
C LEU A 282 -5.06 5.52 6.48
N GLN A 283 -3.73 5.41 6.56
CA GLN A 283 -2.87 6.37 7.30
C GLN A 283 -2.96 7.80 6.77
N GLU A 284 -3.24 7.98 5.49
CA GLU A 284 -3.37 9.31 4.86
C GLU A 284 -4.74 9.96 5.18
N MET A 285 -5.72 9.16 5.61
CA MET A 285 -7.07 9.64 5.94
C MET A 285 -7.23 10.00 7.42
N SER A 286 -6.39 9.47 8.32
CA SER A 286 -6.51 9.68 9.76
C SER A 286 -5.19 9.59 10.51
N VAL A 287 -4.95 10.60 11.37
CA VAL A 287 -3.78 10.65 12.27
C VAL A 287 -3.75 9.45 13.23
N ILE A 288 -4.91 8.91 13.60
CA ILE A 288 -4.99 7.73 14.48
C ILE A 288 -4.42 6.51 13.75
N PHE A 289 -4.85 6.26 12.52
CA PHE A 289 -4.33 5.15 11.72
C PHE A 289 -2.83 5.30 11.43
N GLN A 290 -2.35 6.52 11.18
CA GLN A 290 -0.92 6.77 11.02
C GLN A 290 -0.14 6.40 12.29
N LYS A 291 -0.61 6.80 13.47
CA LYS A 291 0.04 6.44 14.76
C LYS A 291 0.05 4.93 14.97
N VAL A 292 -1.04 4.22 14.67
CA VAL A 292 -1.10 2.77 14.78
C VAL A 292 -0.14 2.10 13.80
N ALA A 293 -0.10 2.56 12.55
CA ALA A 293 0.81 2.02 11.53
C ALA A 293 2.28 2.13 11.94
N MET A 294 2.70 3.22 12.60
CA MET A 294 4.07 3.43 13.08
C MET A 294 4.59 2.34 14.03
N PHE A 295 3.73 1.57 14.68
CA PHE A 295 4.14 0.44 15.52
C PHE A 295 4.41 -0.84 14.73
N THR A 296 4.24 -0.82 13.40
CA THR A 296 4.37 -2.00 12.55
C THR A 296 5.56 -1.88 11.59
N PRO A 297 6.19 -2.99 11.19
CA PRO A 297 7.25 -2.96 10.18
C PRO A 297 6.75 -2.51 8.80
N ALA A 298 5.44 -2.68 8.54
CA ALA A 298 4.81 -2.29 7.28
C ALA A 298 4.95 -0.79 7.00
N PHE A 299 4.78 0.06 8.01
CA PHE A 299 4.93 1.51 7.90
C PHE A 299 6.32 1.91 7.43
N TYR A 300 7.35 1.36 8.06
CA TYR A 300 8.75 1.67 7.72
C TYR A 300 9.14 1.07 6.37
N LEU A 301 8.61 -0.10 6.01
CA LEU A 301 8.81 -0.67 4.69
C LEU A 301 8.21 0.21 3.60
N GLN A 302 6.97 0.68 3.77
CA GLN A 302 6.30 1.57 2.81
C GLN A 302 6.99 2.93 2.72
N ARG A 303 7.23 3.59 3.86
CA ARG A 303 7.83 4.92 3.92
C ARG A 303 9.26 4.91 3.37
N GLY A 304 10.08 3.94 3.78
CA GLY A 304 11.44 3.79 3.29
C GLY A 304 11.49 3.48 1.80
N THR A 305 10.55 2.67 1.29
CA THR A 305 10.42 2.44 -0.16
C THR A 305 10.17 3.75 -0.91
N ARG A 306 9.24 4.61 -0.42
CA ARG A 306 9.02 5.96 -0.99
C ARG A 306 10.31 6.79 -0.95
N HIS A 307 11.02 6.84 0.19
CA HIS A 307 12.28 7.57 0.32
C HIS A 307 13.34 7.13 -0.69
N TRP A 308 13.49 5.81 -0.91
CA TRP A 308 14.44 5.29 -1.89
C TRP A 308 14.02 5.55 -3.34
N MET A 309 12.72 5.55 -3.64
CA MET A 309 12.20 5.92 -4.97
C MET A 309 12.37 7.41 -5.24
N ASP A 310 12.24 8.27 -4.22
CA ASP A 310 12.40 9.73 -4.32
C ASP A 310 13.88 10.18 -4.21
N GLY A 311 14.81 9.24 -4.00
CA GLY A 311 16.24 9.53 -3.88
C GLY A 311 16.66 10.14 -2.52
N SER A 312 15.81 10.07 -1.49
CA SER A 312 16.10 10.53 -0.14
C SER A 312 16.89 9.49 0.66
N THR A 313 18.20 9.62 0.71
CA THR A 313 19.08 8.63 1.36
C THR A 313 18.99 8.62 2.89
N SER A 314 18.89 9.78 3.52
CA SER A 314 18.84 9.87 5.00
C SER A 314 17.58 9.24 5.59
N GLY A 315 16.41 9.54 5.01
CA GLY A 315 15.14 8.96 5.43
C GLY A 315 15.08 7.45 5.20
N GLY A 316 15.56 6.99 4.04
CA GLY A 316 15.61 5.57 3.70
C GLY A 316 16.51 4.76 4.63
N LEU A 317 17.66 5.29 5.04
CA LEU A 317 18.57 4.63 6.01
C LEU A 317 17.95 4.54 7.41
N ALA A 318 17.26 5.58 7.86
CA ALA A 318 16.58 5.55 9.16
C ALA A 318 15.50 4.44 9.19
N ASP A 319 14.68 4.33 8.16
CA ASP A 319 13.64 3.30 8.06
C ASP A 319 14.24 1.89 7.92
N PHE A 320 15.34 1.75 7.20
CA PHE A 320 16.05 0.48 7.08
C PHE A 320 16.59 0.01 8.45
N THR A 321 17.17 0.89 9.26
CA THR A 321 17.67 0.53 10.59
C THR A 321 16.54 0.09 11.53
N ILE A 322 15.37 0.72 11.44
CA ILE A 322 14.19 0.32 12.22
C ILE A 322 13.68 -1.05 11.77
N LEU A 323 13.65 -1.32 10.46
CA LEU A 323 13.28 -2.65 9.96
C LEU A 323 14.25 -3.74 10.47
N LEU A 324 15.53 -3.48 10.50
CA LEU A 324 16.51 -4.43 11.09
C LEU A 324 16.23 -4.67 12.58
N ALA A 325 15.84 -3.64 13.32
CA ALA A 325 15.45 -3.81 14.73
C ALA A 325 14.22 -4.73 14.86
N PHE A 326 13.22 -4.63 13.97
CA PHE A 326 12.08 -5.56 13.93
C PHE A 326 12.53 -6.99 13.59
N VAL A 327 13.42 -7.19 12.61
CA VAL A 327 13.97 -8.51 12.28
C VAL A 327 14.63 -9.14 13.52
N LEU A 328 15.49 -8.41 14.19
CA LEU A 328 16.19 -8.89 15.38
C LEU A 328 15.21 -9.18 16.53
N GLY A 329 14.24 -8.28 16.75
CA GLY A 329 13.23 -8.42 17.80
C GLY A 329 12.36 -9.66 17.59
N PHE A 330 11.79 -9.85 16.41
CA PHE A 330 10.94 -11.01 16.10
C PHE A 330 11.73 -12.31 16.10
N THR A 331 12.96 -12.30 15.61
CA THR A 331 13.85 -13.48 15.65
C THR A 331 14.19 -13.86 17.10
N ALA A 332 14.54 -12.87 17.94
CA ALA A 332 14.83 -13.12 19.36
C ALA A 332 13.61 -13.66 20.12
N LEU A 333 12.42 -13.07 19.90
CA LEU A 333 11.16 -13.55 20.47
C LEU A 333 10.83 -14.98 19.99
N GLY A 334 11.03 -15.27 18.70
CA GLY A 334 10.82 -16.59 18.13
C GLY A 334 11.77 -17.64 18.76
N LEU A 335 13.04 -17.33 18.93
CA LEU A 335 14.01 -18.20 19.61
C LEU A 335 13.64 -18.41 21.09
N GLY A 336 13.15 -17.40 21.78
CA GLY A 336 12.65 -17.50 23.14
C GLY A 336 11.43 -18.42 23.25
N ALA A 337 10.45 -18.22 22.37
CA ALA A 337 9.24 -19.05 22.31
C ALA A 337 9.57 -20.52 21.99
N SER A 338 10.53 -20.77 21.08
CA SER A 338 10.94 -22.14 20.69
C SER A 338 11.56 -22.91 21.85
N ARG A 339 12.31 -22.25 22.72
CA ARG A 339 12.89 -22.90 23.92
C ARG A 339 11.79 -23.37 24.88
N ASN A 340 10.74 -22.57 25.06
CA ASN A 340 9.59 -22.95 25.90
C ASN A 340 8.81 -24.12 25.28
N THR A 341 8.57 -24.09 23.97
CA THR A 341 7.89 -25.18 23.25
C THR A 341 8.68 -26.50 23.39
N LYS A 342 10.00 -26.45 23.28
CA LYS A 342 10.85 -27.64 23.48
C LYS A 342 10.71 -28.21 24.89
N ARG A 343 10.67 -27.38 25.94
CA ARG A 343 10.45 -27.84 27.33
C ARG A 343 9.09 -28.53 27.50
N ILE A 344 8.04 -27.98 26.90
CA ILE A 344 6.69 -28.54 26.99
C ILE A 344 6.60 -29.87 26.24
N LEU A 345 7.26 -30.01 25.06
CA LEU A 345 7.21 -31.24 24.25
C LEU A 345 8.10 -32.36 24.79
N LEU A 346 9.18 -32.05 25.47
CA LEU A 346 10.12 -33.02 26.03
C LEU A 346 9.88 -33.34 27.51
N GLY A 347 8.94 -32.67 28.17
CA GLY A 347 8.59 -32.91 29.57
C GLY A 347 9.70 -32.56 30.57
N THR A 348 10.67 -31.66 30.19
CA THR A 348 11.81 -31.26 31.01
C THR A 348 11.71 -29.80 31.50
#